data_6970c3d087edf1da88302ad96577a3aa
#
_entry.id   6970c3d087edf1da88302ad96577a3aa
#
_cell.length_a   1.000
_cell.length_b   1.000
_cell.length_c   1.000
_cell.angle_alpha   90.00
_cell.angle_beta   90.00
_cell.angle_gamma   90.00
#
_symmetry.space_group_name_H-M   'P 1'
#
loop_
_entity.id
_entity.type
_entity.pdbx_description
1 polymer ?
#
loop_
_entity_poly.entity_id
_entity_poly.type
_entity_poly.pdbx_seq_one_letter_code
_entity_poly.pdbx_strand_id
1 'polypeptide(L)'
;MALQTQQRLQEDRVMDSIYTKDYAEFMEEALQAMVQLPVEGICIITKLQGGGVFTNYFKSNMMDKISYAGIIQQDATLDMLKANKLVKPENEE
;
A
#
# COMPACT_ATOMS: atom_id res chain seq x y z
N MET A 1 -3.76 13.80 -31.97
CA MET A 1 -2.90 14.71 -31.23
C MET A 1 -3.62 15.47 -30.14
N ALA A 2 -4.85 15.92 -30.35
CA ALA A 2 -5.65 16.55 -29.28
C ALA A 2 -5.92 15.59 -28.13
N LEU A 3 -6.12 14.30 -28.43
CA LEU A 3 -6.33 13.28 -27.40
C LEU A 3 -5.13 13.10 -26.49
N GLN A 4 -3.91 13.13 -27.04
CA GLN A 4 -2.69 13.00 -26.26
C GLN A 4 -2.48 14.19 -25.32
N THR A 5 -2.80 15.38 -25.77
CA THR A 5 -2.70 16.59 -24.96
C THR A 5 -3.70 16.56 -23.81
N GLN A 6 -4.93 16.13 -24.07
CA GLN A 6 -5.95 15.99 -23.00
C GLN A 6 -5.57 14.92 -21.99
N GLN A 7 -5.00 13.82 -22.44
CA GLN A 7 -4.55 12.75 -21.57
C GLN A 7 -3.42 13.23 -20.64
N ARG A 8 -2.46 13.99 -21.18
CA ARG A 8 -1.39 14.57 -20.35
C ARG A 8 -1.92 15.52 -19.30
N LEU A 9 -2.87 16.36 -19.66
CA LEU A 9 -3.48 17.29 -18.70
C LEU A 9 -4.19 16.55 -17.58
N GLN A 10 -4.86 15.42 -17.88
CA GLN A 10 -5.50 14.61 -16.88
C GLN A 10 -4.48 13.95 -15.94
N GLU A 11 -3.39 13.44 -16.50
CA GLU A 11 -2.31 12.83 -15.71
C GLU A 11 -1.66 13.85 -14.78
N ASP A 12 -1.39 15.05 -15.27
CA ASP A 12 -0.83 16.13 -14.47
C ASP A 12 -1.76 16.52 -13.32
N ARG A 13 -3.08 16.58 -13.59
CA ARG A 13 -4.08 16.89 -12.56
C ARG A 13 -4.15 15.82 -11.50
N VAL A 14 -4.05 14.55 -11.87
CA VAL A 14 -4.05 13.44 -10.91
C VAL A 14 -2.83 13.53 -10.00
N MET A 15 -1.65 13.78 -10.56
CA MET A 15 -0.43 13.93 -9.77
C MET A 15 -0.50 15.13 -8.83
N ASP A 16 -0.99 16.27 -9.31
CA ASP A 16 -1.18 17.45 -8.47
C ASP A 16 -2.14 17.14 -7.32
N SER A 17 -3.23 16.40 -7.60
CA SER A 17 -4.19 16.01 -6.58
C SER A 17 -3.58 15.12 -5.51
N ILE A 18 -2.68 14.22 -5.89
CA ILE A 18 -1.97 13.35 -4.94
C ILE A 18 -1.12 14.19 -3.99
N TYR A 19 -0.40 15.18 -4.49
CA TYR A 19 0.47 16.01 -3.65
C TYR A 19 -0.27 16.87 -2.64
N THR A 20 -1.58 17.05 -2.79
CA THR A 20 -2.40 17.76 -1.80
C THR A 20 -2.94 16.84 -0.70
N LYS A 21 -2.71 15.54 -0.80
CA LYS A 21 -3.22 14.57 0.16
C LYS A 21 -2.23 14.31 1.28
N ASP A 22 -2.75 13.98 2.45
CA ASP A 22 -1.94 13.69 3.64
C ASP A 22 -1.07 12.43 3.48
N TYR A 23 -1.45 11.53 2.57
CA TYR A 23 -0.68 10.30 2.31
C TYR A 23 0.35 10.46 1.18
N ALA A 24 0.57 11.67 0.66
CA ALA A 24 1.46 11.88 -0.48
C ALA A 24 2.89 11.40 -0.19
N GLU A 25 3.43 11.76 0.97
CA GLU A 25 4.77 11.35 1.38
C GLU A 25 4.89 9.83 1.49
N PHE A 26 3.89 9.18 2.07
CA PHE A 26 3.83 7.73 2.18
C PHE A 26 3.88 7.07 0.80
N MET A 27 3.08 7.55 -0.15
CA MET A 27 3.04 7.00 -1.50
C MET A 27 4.36 7.19 -2.23
N GLU A 28 4.97 8.35 -2.09
CA GLU A 28 6.24 8.66 -2.71
C GLU A 28 7.35 7.75 -2.20
N GLU A 29 7.44 7.55 -0.90
CA GLU A 29 8.43 6.66 -0.28
C GLU A 29 8.21 5.21 -0.72
N ALA A 30 6.95 4.76 -0.78
CA ALA A 30 6.63 3.41 -1.22
C ALA A 30 7.05 3.19 -2.68
N LEU A 31 6.78 4.15 -3.56
CA LEU A 31 7.17 4.06 -4.96
C LEU A 31 8.70 4.04 -5.11
N GLN A 32 9.40 4.88 -4.37
CA GLN A 32 10.87 4.91 -4.41
C GLN A 32 11.47 3.58 -3.97
N ALA A 33 10.91 2.98 -2.93
CA ALA A 33 11.36 1.67 -2.47
C ALA A 33 11.11 0.59 -3.52
N MET A 34 9.93 0.58 -4.14
CA MET A 34 9.56 -0.42 -5.14
C MET A 34 10.43 -0.36 -6.39
N VAL A 35 10.85 0.84 -6.81
CA VAL A 35 11.68 1.01 -8.01
C VAL A 35 13.01 0.28 -7.88
N GLN A 36 13.52 0.14 -6.65
CA GLN A 36 14.81 -0.49 -6.40
C GLN A 36 14.71 -1.99 -6.14
N LEU A 37 13.50 -2.56 -6.15
CA LEU A 37 13.27 -3.97 -5.85
C LEU A 37 12.76 -4.71 -7.09
N PRO A 38 13.05 -6.02 -7.21
CA PRO A 38 12.53 -6.82 -8.33
C PRO A 38 11.06 -7.20 -8.08
N VAL A 39 10.15 -6.26 -8.27
CA VAL A 39 8.74 -6.43 -7.97
C VAL A 39 8.05 -7.29 -9.03
N GLU A 40 7.41 -8.38 -8.61
CA GLU A 40 6.62 -9.25 -9.49
C GLU A 40 5.12 -8.97 -9.42
N GLY A 41 4.64 -8.54 -8.26
CA GLY A 41 3.22 -8.24 -8.08
C GLY A 41 3.02 -7.21 -6.98
N ILE A 42 1.87 -6.55 -7.01
CA ILE A 42 1.54 -5.52 -6.04
C ILE A 42 0.09 -5.68 -5.60
N CYS A 43 -0.15 -5.52 -4.32
CA CYS A 43 -1.49 -5.42 -3.76
C CYS A 43 -1.58 -4.11 -2.98
N ILE A 44 -2.60 -3.32 -3.28
CA ILE A 44 -2.88 -2.09 -2.53
C ILE A 44 -4.28 -2.22 -1.94
N ILE A 45 -4.36 -2.07 -0.63
CA ILE A 45 -5.63 -2.09 0.10
C ILE A 45 -5.82 -0.73 0.75
N THR A 46 -6.91 -0.07 0.43
CA THR A 46 -7.19 1.27 0.93
C THR A 46 -8.47 1.23 1.77
N LYS A 47 -8.35 1.72 2.99
CA LYS A 47 -9.49 1.86 3.89
C LYS A 47 -10.15 3.21 3.65
N LEU A 48 -11.45 3.20 3.40
CA LEU A 48 -12.21 4.41 3.10
C LEU A 48 -12.91 4.92 4.36
N GLN A 49 -13.16 6.22 4.41
CA GLN A 49 -14.03 6.78 5.42
C GLN A 49 -15.42 6.15 5.30
N GLY A 50 -16.04 5.81 6.43
CA GLY A 50 -17.33 5.12 6.42
C GLY A 50 -17.26 3.61 6.39
N GLY A 51 -16.06 3.02 6.33
CA GLY A 51 -15.86 1.57 6.49
C GLY A 51 -15.70 0.77 5.21
N GLY A 52 -15.70 1.40 4.05
CA GLY A 52 -15.44 0.71 2.79
C GLY A 52 -13.97 0.36 2.61
N VAL A 53 -13.70 -0.60 1.73
CA VAL A 53 -12.34 -1.01 1.38
C VAL A 53 -12.20 -1.05 -0.13
N PHE A 54 -11.11 -0.50 -0.61
CA PHE A 54 -10.77 -0.47 -2.04
C PHE A 54 -9.49 -1.26 -2.24
N THR A 55 -9.52 -2.21 -3.18
CA THR A 55 -8.38 -3.10 -3.43
C THR A 55 -7.93 -3.01 -4.88
N ASN A 56 -6.62 -3.01 -5.08
CA ASN A 56 -6.00 -3.04 -6.40
C ASN A 56 -4.93 -4.13 -6.42
N TYR A 57 -4.89 -4.88 -7.52
CA TYR A 57 -3.92 -5.96 -7.69
C TYR A 57 -3.19 -5.80 -9.01
N PHE A 58 -1.88 -5.90 -8.97
CA PHE A 58 -1.02 -5.92 -10.15
C PHE A 58 -0.33 -7.27 -10.24
N LYS A 59 -0.58 -8.00 -11.33
CA LYS A 59 0.02 -9.32 -11.59
C LYS A 59 -0.09 -10.27 -10.40
N SER A 60 -1.28 -10.33 -9.79
CA SER A 60 -1.51 -11.13 -8.59
C SER A 60 -2.69 -12.06 -8.83
N ASN A 61 -2.46 -13.35 -8.69
CA ASN A 61 -3.49 -14.38 -8.81
C ASN A 61 -4.12 -14.69 -7.44
N MET A 62 -5.01 -15.69 -7.42
CA MET A 62 -5.71 -16.07 -6.19
C MET A 62 -4.74 -16.51 -5.09
N MET A 63 -3.70 -17.25 -5.42
CA MET A 63 -2.73 -17.73 -4.44
C MET A 63 -1.93 -16.57 -3.87
N ASP A 64 -1.58 -15.60 -4.70
CA ASP A 64 -0.89 -14.38 -4.26
C ASP A 64 -1.74 -13.61 -3.26
N LYS A 65 -3.05 -13.49 -3.53
CA LYS A 65 -3.98 -12.79 -2.65
C LYS A 65 -4.06 -13.47 -1.29
N ILE A 66 -4.09 -14.79 -1.26
CA ILE A 66 -4.09 -15.59 -0.02
C ILE A 66 -2.78 -15.34 0.75
N SER A 67 -1.65 -15.31 0.05
CA SER A 67 -0.36 -15.03 0.67
C SER A 67 -0.30 -13.62 1.27
N TYR A 68 -0.78 -12.61 0.56
CA TYR A 68 -0.84 -11.24 1.09
C TYR A 68 -1.69 -11.16 2.35
N ALA A 69 -2.85 -11.81 2.34
CA ALA A 69 -3.75 -11.83 3.50
C ALA A 69 -3.06 -12.48 4.71
N GLY A 70 -2.33 -13.56 4.49
CA GLY A 70 -1.58 -14.25 5.53
C GLY A 70 -0.48 -13.38 6.14
N ILE A 71 0.24 -12.64 5.31
CA ILE A 71 1.29 -11.72 5.78
C ILE A 71 0.69 -10.61 6.64
N ILE A 72 -0.40 -10.00 6.18
CA ILE A 72 -1.07 -8.93 6.92
C ILE A 72 -1.58 -9.47 8.26
N GLN A 73 -2.20 -10.65 8.25
CA GLN A 73 -2.70 -11.28 9.47
C GLN A 73 -1.57 -11.56 10.46
N GLN A 74 -0.44 -12.04 9.98
CA GLN A 74 0.72 -12.30 10.82
C GLN A 74 1.24 -11.03 11.48
N ASP A 75 1.36 -9.94 10.72
CA ASP A 75 1.79 -8.65 11.24
C ASP A 75 0.82 -8.15 12.32
N ALA A 76 -0.49 -8.26 12.06
CA ALA A 76 -1.51 -7.84 13.02
C ALA A 76 -1.45 -8.68 14.31
N THR A 77 -1.20 -9.97 14.17
CA THR A 77 -1.06 -10.88 15.34
C THR A 77 0.15 -10.49 16.17
N LEU A 78 1.28 -10.18 15.53
CA LEU A 78 2.47 -9.74 16.26
C LEU A 78 2.22 -8.40 16.98
N ASP A 79 1.54 -7.47 16.34
CA ASP A 79 1.18 -6.19 16.96
C ASP A 79 0.30 -6.41 18.20
N MET A 80 -0.67 -7.30 18.09
CA MET A 80 -1.55 -7.64 19.21
C MET A 80 -0.77 -8.26 20.37
N LEU A 81 0.12 -9.19 20.07
CA LEU A 81 0.94 -9.84 21.11
C LEU A 81 1.86 -8.84 21.80
N LYS A 82 2.45 -7.91 21.05
CA LYS A 82 3.30 -6.86 21.64
C LYS A 82 2.47 -5.90 22.49
N ALA A 83 1.29 -5.50 22.01
CA ALA A 83 0.41 -4.61 22.76
C ALA A 83 -0.05 -5.21 24.08
N ASN A 84 -0.24 -6.52 24.11
CA ASN A 84 -0.63 -7.25 25.33
C ASN A 84 0.57 -7.73 26.14
N LYS A 85 1.78 -7.37 25.76
CA LYS A 85 3.04 -7.77 26.41
C LYS A 85 3.23 -9.29 26.49
N LEU A 86 2.68 -10.01 25.50
CA LEU A 86 2.82 -11.46 25.41
C LEU A 86 4.12 -11.88 24.74
N VAL A 87 4.76 -10.93 24.03
CA VAL A 87 6.08 -11.10 23.44
C VAL A 87 6.99 -10.03 24.04
N LYS A 88 8.14 -10.44 24.59
CA LYS A 88 9.09 -9.47 25.13
C LYS A 88 9.77 -8.70 23.99
N PRO A 89 9.87 -7.37 24.10
CA PRO A 89 10.72 -6.62 23.19
C PRO A 89 12.17 -7.08 23.27
N GLU A 90 12.91 -6.96 22.18
CA GLU A 90 14.30 -7.40 22.13
C GLU A 90 15.19 -6.73 23.18
N ASN A 91 14.80 -5.57 23.66
CA ASN A 91 15.57 -4.77 24.62
C ASN A 91 15.23 -5.07 26.09
N GLU A 92 14.29 -5.97 26.34
CA GLU A 92 13.96 -6.39 27.71
C GLU A 92 14.52 -7.78 27.98
N GLU A 93 15.41 -7.85 28.94
CA GLU A 93 15.91 -9.11 29.48
C GLU A 93 15.20 -9.46 30.78
#